data_c2c008d750335d75b5900be4aa284774
#
_entry.id   c2c008d750335d75b5900be4aa284774
#
_cell.length_a   1.000
_cell.length_b   1.000
_cell.length_c   1.000
_cell.angle_alpha   90.00
_cell.angle_beta   90.00
_cell.angle_gamma   90.00
#
_symmetry.space_group_name_H-M   'P 1'
#
loop_
_entity.id
_entity.type
_entity.pdbx_description
1 polymer ?
#
loop_
_entity_poly.entity_id
_entity_poly.type
_entity_poly.pdbx_seq_one_letter_code
_entity_poly.pdbx_strand_id
1 'polypeptide(L)'
;MTDLHPFIAGLPKAELHVHHVGSASPRIVAELASRHPDSKVPTDPEAIADYFTFTDFAHFIEVYLSVVDLVRTPDDVRTLTFEVARDMARQNIRYAELTITPYSSTRRGIDEKAFMEAIEDARRAAETELGVILRWCFDIPGEAGLEAAAETARLAVDLRPEGLVSFGLGGPEIGVPRPQFKPYFDAARAAGLRSVPHAGETTGPETIWDAIRELGAERIGHGTSATQDPELLAYLAEHRIALEVCPTSNIATRAVTDLDLHPVKEMVAAGVLVTINSDDPPMFGSDLNNEYAVAARLLDLDERGLAQLAKNAVEASFLDPAGKAKLTAEIDTYTTEWLAR
;
A
#
# COMPACT_ATOMS: atom_id res chain seq x y z
N MET A 1 14.31 -14.75 23.28
CA MET A 1 13.17 -14.56 22.36
C MET A 1 13.32 -15.55 21.22
N THR A 2 12.29 -16.25 20.87
CA THR A 2 12.25 -17.16 19.71
C THR A 2 12.48 -16.32 18.44
N ASP A 3 13.28 -16.84 17.52
CA ASP A 3 13.41 -16.18 16.19
C ASP A 3 12.12 -16.37 15.41
N LEU A 4 11.37 -15.28 15.20
CA LEU A 4 10.08 -15.28 14.50
C LEU A 4 10.24 -15.18 12.97
N HIS A 5 11.43 -14.85 12.46
CA HIS A 5 11.63 -14.66 11.02
C HIS A 5 11.23 -15.87 10.16
N PRO A 6 11.54 -17.13 10.53
CA PRO A 6 11.11 -18.27 9.72
C PRO A 6 9.59 -18.47 9.71
N PHE A 7 8.88 -18.16 10.83
CA PHE A 7 7.43 -18.17 10.87
C PHE A 7 6.84 -17.12 9.94
N ILE A 8 7.33 -15.88 10.04
CA ILE A 8 6.86 -14.73 9.24
C ILE A 8 7.06 -15.01 7.74
N ALA A 9 8.22 -15.56 7.35
CA ALA A 9 8.51 -15.85 5.96
C ALA A 9 7.53 -16.85 5.34
N GLY A 10 7.08 -17.83 6.10
CA GLY A 10 6.12 -18.83 5.63
C GLY A 10 4.65 -18.47 5.86
N LEU A 11 4.35 -17.45 6.68
CA LEU A 11 2.98 -17.03 6.98
C LEU A 11 2.30 -16.49 5.73
N PRO A 12 1.12 -17.00 5.32
CA PRO A 12 0.34 -16.38 4.26
C PRO A 12 -0.16 -15.00 4.70
N LYS A 13 -0.02 -13.99 3.81
CA LYS A 13 -0.32 -12.60 4.13
C LYS A 13 -1.20 -11.95 3.07
N ALA A 14 -1.95 -10.92 3.50
CA ALA A 14 -2.54 -9.92 2.64
C ALA A 14 -1.84 -8.57 2.89
N GLU A 15 -1.64 -7.79 1.85
CA GLU A 15 -1.08 -6.44 1.92
C GLU A 15 -2.04 -5.45 1.28
N LEU A 16 -2.41 -4.41 2.02
CA LEU A 16 -3.50 -3.51 1.66
C LEU A 16 -3.04 -2.07 1.37
N HIS A 17 -1.81 -1.73 1.75
CA HIS A 17 -1.23 -0.41 1.57
C HIS A 17 0.20 -0.53 1.06
N VAL A 18 0.34 -0.51 -0.24
CA VAL A 18 1.62 -0.64 -0.93
C VAL A 18 1.53 0.03 -2.30
N HIS A 19 2.51 0.88 -2.61
CA HIS A 19 2.54 1.65 -3.85
C HIS A 19 3.19 0.89 -4.99
N HIS A 20 2.58 0.95 -6.17
CA HIS A 20 3.01 0.21 -7.36
C HIS A 20 4.44 0.52 -7.78
N VAL A 21 4.77 1.81 -7.98
CA VAL A 21 6.13 2.22 -8.36
C VAL A 21 7.08 2.10 -7.16
N GLY A 22 6.64 2.48 -5.97
CA GLY A 22 7.41 2.40 -4.75
C GLY A 22 7.80 0.98 -4.34
N SER A 23 7.10 -0.03 -4.87
CA SER A 23 7.44 -1.45 -4.69
C SER A 23 8.51 -1.97 -5.65
N ALA A 24 9.02 -1.13 -6.57
CA ALA A 24 10.06 -1.54 -7.50
C ALA A 24 11.38 -1.83 -6.77
N SER A 25 11.71 -3.10 -6.60
CA SER A 25 13.00 -3.51 -6.01
C SER A 25 14.18 -3.05 -6.89
N PRO A 26 15.41 -2.95 -6.34
CA PRO A 26 16.60 -2.59 -7.10
C PRO A 26 16.76 -3.40 -8.38
N ARG A 27 16.38 -4.68 -8.36
CA ARG A 27 16.38 -5.55 -9.54
C ARG A 27 15.39 -5.07 -10.62
N ILE A 28 14.18 -4.69 -10.23
CA ILE A 28 13.16 -4.20 -11.16
C ILE A 28 13.57 -2.85 -11.73
N VAL A 29 14.06 -1.96 -10.89
CA VAL A 29 14.54 -0.63 -11.30
C VAL A 29 15.71 -0.76 -12.28
N ALA A 30 16.67 -1.67 -12.03
CA ALA A 30 17.79 -1.93 -12.94
C ALA A 30 17.31 -2.41 -14.31
N GLU A 31 16.32 -3.30 -14.34
CA GLU A 31 15.72 -3.80 -15.58
C GLU A 31 15.06 -2.66 -16.37
N LEU A 32 14.23 -1.84 -15.71
CA LEU A 32 13.57 -0.70 -16.35
C LEU A 32 14.59 0.35 -16.82
N ALA A 33 15.57 0.70 -15.99
CA ALA A 33 16.61 1.65 -16.34
C ALA A 33 17.44 1.20 -17.55
N SER A 34 17.71 -0.11 -17.69
CA SER A 34 18.43 -0.65 -18.83
C SER A 34 17.70 -0.45 -20.19
N ARG A 35 16.37 -0.29 -20.16
CA ARG A 35 15.55 -0.01 -21.33
C ARG A 35 15.59 1.46 -21.74
N HIS A 36 16.01 2.35 -20.84
CA HIS A 36 15.99 3.80 -21.00
C HIS A 36 17.38 4.41 -20.74
N PRO A 37 18.35 4.26 -21.69
CA PRO A 37 19.75 4.65 -21.50
C PRO A 37 19.96 6.17 -21.36
N ASP A 38 18.93 6.97 -21.60
CA ASP A 38 18.88 8.40 -21.34
C ASP A 38 18.56 8.75 -19.88
N SER A 39 18.12 7.77 -19.08
CA SER A 39 17.87 7.94 -17.66
C SER A 39 19.17 8.11 -16.88
N LYS A 40 19.10 8.84 -15.75
CA LYS A 40 20.20 8.98 -14.79
C LYS A 40 20.16 7.90 -13.69
N VAL A 41 19.08 7.10 -13.63
CA VAL A 41 18.95 6.02 -12.66
C VAL A 41 20.00 4.94 -12.98
N PRO A 42 20.73 4.43 -11.97
CA PRO A 42 21.70 3.35 -12.17
C PRO A 42 21.05 2.09 -12.77
N THR A 43 21.83 1.30 -13.50
CA THR A 43 21.39 0.03 -14.08
C THR A 43 21.94 -1.19 -13.33
N ASP A 44 22.76 -0.97 -12.31
CA ASP A 44 23.28 -2.00 -11.43
C ASP A 44 22.45 -2.06 -10.13
N PRO A 45 21.93 -3.23 -9.72
CA PRO A 45 21.09 -3.34 -8.52
C PRO A 45 21.79 -2.91 -7.22
N GLU A 46 23.11 -3.11 -7.08
CA GLU A 46 23.85 -2.69 -5.90
C GLU A 46 23.94 -1.15 -5.85
N ALA A 47 24.21 -0.51 -6.99
CA ALA A 47 24.23 0.95 -7.09
C ALA A 47 22.83 1.56 -6.87
N ILE A 48 21.75 0.86 -7.22
CA ILE A 48 20.37 1.30 -6.93
C ILE A 48 20.07 1.20 -5.43
N ALA A 49 20.55 0.21 -4.73
CA ALA A 49 20.39 0.12 -3.28
C ALA A 49 21.03 1.33 -2.57
N ASP A 50 22.19 1.78 -3.04
CA ASP A 50 22.82 3.02 -2.56
C ASP A 50 22.02 4.27 -2.98
N TYR A 51 21.47 4.26 -4.21
CA TYR A 51 20.61 5.34 -4.75
C TYR A 51 19.33 5.53 -3.95
N PHE A 52 18.83 4.49 -3.29
CA PHE A 52 17.67 4.54 -2.37
C PHE A 52 18.06 4.99 -0.94
N THR A 53 19.27 5.51 -0.75
CA THR A 53 19.65 6.12 0.53
C THR A 53 19.39 7.62 0.49
N PHE A 54 18.38 8.08 1.24
CA PHE A 54 17.92 9.47 1.20
C PHE A 54 18.52 10.32 2.32
N THR A 55 18.85 11.58 2.00
CA THR A 55 19.31 12.57 2.97
C THR A 55 18.15 13.23 3.74
N ASP A 56 17.01 13.41 3.07
CA ASP A 56 15.80 14.02 3.59
C ASP A 56 14.60 13.65 2.70
N PHE A 57 13.41 14.11 3.08
CA PHE A 57 12.17 13.83 2.36
C PHE A 57 12.16 14.42 0.92
N ALA A 58 12.79 15.57 0.70
CA ALA A 58 12.83 16.16 -0.64
C ALA A 58 13.68 15.30 -1.59
N HIS A 59 14.80 14.77 -1.09
CA HIS A 59 15.64 13.83 -1.84
C HIS A 59 14.90 12.50 -2.11
N PHE A 60 14.13 11.99 -1.15
CA PHE A 60 13.24 10.83 -1.38
C PHE A 60 12.30 11.08 -2.56
N ILE A 61 11.60 12.21 -2.59
CA ILE A 61 10.68 12.56 -3.68
C ILE A 61 11.41 12.66 -5.02
N GLU A 62 12.61 13.25 -5.06
CA GLU A 62 13.42 13.32 -6.28
C GLU A 62 13.77 11.94 -6.83
N VAL A 63 14.24 11.05 -5.95
CA VAL A 63 14.57 9.65 -6.31
C VAL A 63 13.30 8.89 -6.74
N TYR A 64 12.21 9.00 -5.98
CA TYR A 64 10.92 8.38 -6.32
C TYR A 64 10.46 8.78 -7.73
N LEU A 65 10.43 10.08 -8.01
CA LEU A 65 10.02 10.59 -9.33
C LEU A 65 10.96 10.13 -10.46
N SER A 66 12.25 9.95 -10.19
CA SER A 66 13.19 9.41 -11.18
C SER A 66 12.88 7.95 -11.54
N VAL A 67 12.39 7.16 -10.59
CA VAL A 67 11.94 5.78 -10.83
C VAL A 67 10.59 5.78 -11.56
N VAL A 68 9.66 6.68 -11.19
CA VAL A 68 8.40 6.88 -11.94
C VAL A 68 8.69 7.20 -13.41
N ASP A 69 9.73 7.99 -13.71
CA ASP A 69 10.13 8.37 -15.07
C ASP A 69 10.73 7.22 -15.91
N LEU A 70 10.99 6.06 -15.31
CA LEU A 70 11.37 4.83 -16.03
C LEU A 70 10.15 4.11 -16.63
N VAL A 71 8.94 4.39 -16.14
CA VAL A 71 7.72 3.75 -16.64
C VAL A 71 7.18 4.57 -17.81
N ARG A 72 7.61 4.26 -19.04
CA ARG A 72 7.37 5.05 -20.24
C ARG A 72 6.49 4.36 -21.28
N THR A 73 6.36 3.05 -21.18
CA THR A 73 5.62 2.24 -22.15
C THR A 73 4.66 1.29 -21.43
N PRO A 74 3.63 0.78 -22.12
CA PRO A 74 2.78 -0.29 -21.57
C PRO A 74 3.57 -1.54 -21.16
N ASP A 75 4.68 -1.85 -21.85
CA ASP A 75 5.53 -3.00 -21.51
C ASP A 75 6.29 -2.73 -20.18
N ASP A 76 6.73 -1.50 -19.93
CA ASP A 76 7.31 -1.13 -18.62
C ASP A 76 6.29 -1.28 -17.50
N VAL A 77 5.04 -0.83 -17.73
CA VAL A 77 3.93 -0.99 -16.77
C VAL A 77 3.69 -2.47 -16.46
N ARG A 78 3.60 -3.30 -17.51
CA ARG A 78 3.39 -4.74 -17.36
C ARG A 78 4.55 -5.41 -16.61
N THR A 79 5.78 -5.06 -16.98
CA THR A 79 6.99 -5.59 -16.34
C THR A 79 7.02 -5.23 -14.86
N LEU A 80 6.86 -3.95 -14.53
CA LEU A 80 6.82 -3.47 -13.15
C LEU A 80 5.77 -4.25 -12.35
N THR A 81 4.54 -4.31 -12.84
CA THR A 81 3.42 -4.95 -12.14
C THR A 81 3.69 -6.43 -11.87
N PHE A 82 4.15 -7.17 -12.88
CA PHE A 82 4.40 -8.60 -12.75
C PHE A 82 5.60 -8.91 -11.84
N GLU A 83 6.68 -8.13 -11.96
CA GLU A 83 7.88 -8.33 -11.15
C GLU A 83 7.66 -7.94 -9.67
N VAL A 84 6.85 -6.91 -9.41
CA VAL A 84 6.37 -6.59 -8.05
C VAL A 84 5.58 -7.77 -7.48
N ALA A 85 4.65 -8.34 -8.23
CA ALA A 85 3.92 -9.53 -7.79
C ALA A 85 4.85 -10.72 -7.51
N ARG A 86 5.93 -10.88 -8.28
CA ARG A 86 6.95 -11.91 -8.04
C ARG A 86 7.70 -11.70 -6.73
N ASP A 87 8.05 -10.45 -6.41
CA ASP A 87 8.69 -10.13 -5.13
C ASP A 87 7.71 -10.31 -3.95
N MET A 88 6.42 -10.03 -4.13
CA MET A 88 5.36 -10.34 -3.17
C MET A 88 5.19 -11.85 -2.94
N ALA A 89 5.22 -12.66 -4.01
CA ALA A 89 5.13 -14.12 -3.91
C ALA A 89 6.26 -14.71 -3.05
N ARG A 90 7.47 -14.16 -3.14
CA ARG A 90 8.63 -14.58 -2.32
C ARG A 90 8.44 -14.31 -0.84
N GLN A 91 7.60 -13.33 -0.49
CA GLN A 91 7.24 -12.99 0.87
C GLN A 91 5.97 -13.74 1.35
N ASN A 92 5.48 -14.67 0.57
CA ASN A 92 4.25 -15.42 0.83
C ASN A 92 2.98 -14.54 0.93
N ILE A 93 2.97 -13.42 0.20
CA ILE A 93 1.78 -12.60 0.04
C ILE A 93 0.85 -13.30 -0.96
N ARG A 94 -0.41 -13.51 -0.58
CA ARG A 94 -1.44 -14.17 -1.37
C ARG A 94 -2.40 -13.20 -2.03
N TYR A 95 -2.56 -12.04 -1.42
CA TYR A 95 -3.45 -10.98 -1.89
C TYR A 95 -2.80 -9.63 -1.64
N ALA A 96 -2.87 -8.74 -2.60
CA ALA A 96 -2.41 -7.36 -2.44
C ALA A 96 -3.33 -6.37 -3.15
N GLU A 97 -3.53 -5.22 -2.51
CA GLU A 97 -4.18 -4.05 -3.09
C GLU A 97 -3.10 -3.01 -3.40
N LEU A 98 -2.62 -3.01 -4.66
CA LEU A 98 -1.60 -2.06 -5.11
C LEU A 98 -2.21 -0.68 -5.36
N THR A 99 -1.68 0.32 -4.72
CA THR A 99 -2.00 1.72 -4.98
C THR A 99 -1.28 2.17 -6.24
N ILE A 100 -2.07 2.50 -7.25
CA ILE A 100 -1.61 2.94 -8.58
C ILE A 100 -2.09 4.36 -8.83
N THR A 101 -1.19 5.22 -9.30
CA THR A 101 -1.50 6.60 -9.72
C THR A 101 -1.55 6.67 -11.26
N PRO A 102 -2.66 6.31 -11.93
CA PRO A 102 -2.72 6.24 -13.39
C PRO A 102 -2.47 7.60 -14.05
N TYR A 103 -2.87 8.70 -13.43
CA TYR A 103 -2.57 10.06 -13.88
C TYR A 103 -1.07 10.28 -14.16
N SER A 104 -0.20 9.74 -13.32
CA SER A 104 1.25 9.87 -13.50
C SER A 104 1.76 9.22 -14.79
N SER A 105 1.16 8.10 -15.21
CA SER A 105 1.52 7.38 -16.44
C SER A 105 0.90 8.01 -17.68
N THR A 106 -0.41 8.36 -17.63
CA THR A 106 -1.11 8.97 -18.78
C THR A 106 -0.57 10.33 -19.12
N ARG A 107 -0.23 11.15 -18.11
CA ARG A 107 0.43 12.46 -18.31
C ARG A 107 1.80 12.34 -18.99
N ARG A 108 2.50 11.21 -18.85
CA ARG A 108 3.76 10.90 -19.53
C ARG A 108 3.59 10.35 -20.94
N GLY A 109 2.34 10.25 -21.41
CA GLY A 109 2.00 9.87 -22.78
C GLY A 109 1.74 8.39 -22.99
N ILE A 110 1.60 7.60 -21.93
CA ILE A 110 1.10 6.22 -22.05
C ILE A 110 -0.39 6.28 -22.36
N ASP A 111 -0.81 5.61 -23.44
CA ASP A 111 -2.24 5.50 -23.79
C ASP A 111 -3.02 4.85 -22.66
N GLU A 112 -4.16 5.44 -22.30
CA GLU A 112 -4.97 5.04 -21.16
C GLU A 112 -5.41 3.57 -21.24
N LYS A 113 -5.89 3.13 -22.41
CA LYS A 113 -6.35 1.75 -22.60
C LYS A 113 -5.19 0.78 -22.56
N ALA A 114 -4.08 1.12 -23.22
CA ALA A 114 -2.88 0.31 -23.19
C ALA A 114 -2.30 0.18 -21.76
N PHE A 115 -2.39 1.23 -20.94
CA PHE A 115 -2.05 1.17 -19.52
C PHE A 115 -2.95 0.17 -18.77
N MET A 116 -4.28 0.27 -18.95
CA MET A 116 -5.24 -0.62 -18.29
C MET A 116 -5.04 -2.08 -18.73
N GLU A 117 -4.79 -2.31 -20.02
CA GLU A 117 -4.49 -3.64 -20.56
C GLU A 117 -3.21 -4.21 -19.96
N ALA A 118 -2.17 -3.40 -19.79
CA ALA A 118 -0.88 -3.82 -19.25
C ALA A 118 -0.98 -4.27 -17.79
N ILE A 119 -1.66 -3.50 -16.92
CA ILE A 119 -1.84 -3.89 -15.52
C ILE A 119 -2.73 -5.14 -15.39
N GLU A 120 -3.78 -5.25 -16.20
CA GLU A 120 -4.70 -6.39 -16.17
C GLU A 120 -4.05 -7.68 -16.72
N ASP A 121 -3.19 -7.58 -17.72
CA ASP A 121 -2.43 -8.74 -18.22
C ASP A 121 -1.45 -9.23 -17.16
N ALA A 122 -0.72 -8.32 -16.52
CA ALA A 122 0.18 -8.65 -15.42
C ALA A 122 -0.57 -9.26 -14.22
N ARG A 123 -1.76 -8.72 -13.87
CA ARG A 123 -2.62 -9.25 -12.79
C ARG A 123 -2.99 -10.72 -13.05
N ARG A 124 -3.48 -11.01 -14.25
CA ARG A 124 -3.84 -12.39 -14.64
C ARG A 124 -2.66 -13.34 -14.64
N ALA A 125 -1.50 -12.86 -15.11
CA ALA A 125 -0.26 -13.63 -15.07
C ALA A 125 0.20 -13.90 -13.63
N ALA A 126 0.15 -12.89 -12.75
CA ALA A 126 0.51 -13.03 -11.34
C ALA A 126 -0.37 -14.04 -10.60
N GLU A 127 -1.68 -14.02 -10.84
CA GLU A 127 -2.60 -14.99 -10.25
C GLU A 127 -2.32 -16.41 -10.74
N THR A 128 -2.08 -16.58 -12.05
CA THR A 128 -1.90 -17.89 -12.68
C THR A 128 -0.52 -18.52 -12.39
N GLU A 129 0.54 -17.71 -12.45
CA GLU A 129 1.93 -18.20 -12.39
C GLU A 129 2.53 -18.14 -11.00
N LEU A 130 2.09 -17.16 -10.17
CA LEU A 130 2.68 -16.86 -8.87
C LEU A 130 1.72 -17.15 -7.71
N GLY A 131 0.42 -17.30 -7.96
CA GLY A 131 -0.60 -17.48 -6.93
C GLY A 131 -0.87 -16.22 -6.10
N VAL A 132 -0.54 -15.04 -6.64
CA VAL A 132 -0.78 -13.74 -6.00
C VAL A 132 -1.99 -13.08 -6.64
N ILE A 133 -3.02 -12.80 -5.84
CA ILE A 133 -4.21 -12.09 -6.28
C ILE A 133 -3.96 -10.60 -6.13
N LEU A 134 -3.80 -9.90 -7.25
CA LEU A 134 -3.65 -8.43 -7.25
C LEU A 134 -5.00 -7.75 -7.44
N ARG A 135 -5.18 -6.64 -6.72
CA ARG A 135 -6.25 -5.66 -6.90
C ARG A 135 -5.66 -4.26 -6.93
N TRP A 136 -6.43 -3.32 -7.45
CA TRP A 136 -5.98 -1.95 -7.64
C TRP A 136 -6.74 -1.00 -6.72
N CYS A 137 -6.00 -0.08 -6.11
CA CYS A 137 -6.49 1.18 -5.59
C CYS A 137 -6.00 2.28 -6.54
N PHE A 138 -6.90 2.97 -7.26
CA PHE A 138 -6.49 4.14 -8.03
C PHE A 138 -6.49 5.35 -7.15
N ASP A 139 -5.32 5.99 -6.98
CA ASP A 139 -5.20 7.13 -6.12
C ASP A 139 -4.99 8.45 -6.87
N ILE A 140 -5.53 9.50 -6.28
CA ILE A 140 -5.30 10.88 -6.69
C ILE A 140 -3.94 11.30 -6.14
N PRO A 141 -3.00 11.81 -6.96
CA PRO A 141 -1.84 12.52 -6.45
C PRO A 141 -2.28 13.91 -5.96
N GLY A 142 -2.45 14.05 -4.64
CA GLY A 142 -3.10 15.21 -4.02
C GLY A 142 -2.43 16.54 -4.35
N GLU A 143 -1.11 16.57 -4.48
CA GLU A 143 -0.32 17.73 -4.87
C GLU A 143 -0.57 18.21 -6.31
N ALA A 144 -1.03 17.31 -7.17
CA ALA A 144 -1.37 17.67 -8.56
C ALA A 144 -2.76 18.32 -8.69
N GLY A 145 -3.52 18.39 -7.59
CA GLY A 145 -4.75 19.16 -7.48
C GLY A 145 -5.96 18.56 -8.17
N LEU A 146 -6.98 19.41 -8.40
CA LEU A 146 -8.31 18.95 -8.83
C LEU A 146 -8.36 18.46 -10.28
N GLU A 147 -7.44 18.87 -11.13
CA GLU A 147 -7.33 18.37 -12.51
C GLU A 147 -6.92 16.89 -12.48
N ALA A 148 -5.90 16.54 -11.72
CA ALA A 148 -5.48 15.16 -11.53
C ALA A 148 -6.59 14.32 -10.87
N ALA A 149 -7.32 14.89 -9.92
CA ALA A 149 -8.45 14.23 -9.28
C ALA A 149 -9.58 13.91 -10.28
N ALA A 150 -9.93 14.86 -11.13
CA ALA A 150 -10.94 14.66 -12.17
C ALA A 150 -10.54 13.57 -13.16
N GLU A 151 -9.28 13.59 -13.58
CA GLU A 151 -8.75 12.60 -14.51
C GLU A 151 -8.67 11.21 -13.88
N THR A 152 -8.16 11.09 -12.65
CA THR A 152 -8.10 9.81 -11.94
C THR A 152 -9.51 9.22 -11.73
N ALA A 153 -10.50 10.05 -11.35
CA ALA A 153 -11.88 9.62 -11.19
C ALA A 153 -12.49 9.17 -12.53
N ARG A 154 -12.24 9.92 -13.62
CA ARG A 154 -12.68 9.53 -14.96
C ARG A 154 -12.11 8.18 -15.38
N LEU A 155 -10.79 7.97 -15.20
CA LEU A 155 -10.13 6.71 -15.53
C LEU A 155 -10.71 5.55 -14.70
N ALA A 156 -10.95 5.78 -13.42
CA ALA A 156 -11.51 4.77 -12.51
C ALA A 156 -12.96 4.39 -12.86
N VAL A 157 -13.78 5.35 -13.33
CA VAL A 157 -15.21 5.13 -13.61
C VAL A 157 -15.42 4.65 -15.04
N ASP A 158 -14.79 5.31 -16.03
CA ASP A 158 -15.06 5.06 -17.45
C ASP A 158 -14.31 3.84 -18.00
N LEU A 159 -13.08 3.61 -17.58
CA LEU A 159 -12.25 2.48 -18.05
C LEU A 159 -12.33 1.28 -17.12
N ARG A 160 -12.48 1.49 -15.83
CA ARG A 160 -12.71 0.53 -14.76
C ARG A 160 -12.09 -0.87 -15.02
N PRO A 161 -10.77 -1.03 -14.90
CA PRO A 161 -10.14 -2.33 -15.07
C PRO A 161 -10.71 -3.36 -14.08
N GLU A 162 -10.71 -4.64 -14.44
CA GLU A 162 -11.36 -5.71 -13.67
C GLU A 162 -10.84 -5.82 -12.23
N GLY A 163 -9.52 -5.59 -12.05
CA GLY A 163 -8.88 -5.62 -10.73
C GLY A 163 -9.16 -4.40 -9.85
N LEU A 164 -9.81 -3.33 -10.33
CA LEU A 164 -10.03 -2.11 -9.57
C LEU A 164 -11.10 -2.29 -8.50
N VAL A 165 -10.73 -2.14 -7.23
CA VAL A 165 -11.61 -2.33 -6.08
C VAL A 165 -11.81 -1.06 -5.25
N SER A 166 -10.85 -0.13 -5.27
CA SER A 166 -10.87 1.05 -4.41
C SER A 166 -10.33 2.31 -5.10
N PHE A 167 -10.63 3.43 -4.49
CA PHE A 167 -10.24 4.76 -4.92
C PHE A 167 -9.60 5.47 -3.73
N GLY A 168 -8.42 6.03 -3.94
CA GLY A 168 -7.55 6.58 -2.92
C GLY A 168 -7.17 8.04 -3.18
N LEU A 169 -6.39 8.55 -2.25
CA LEU A 169 -5.78 9.86 -2.30
C LEU A 169 -4.43 9.77 -1.58
N GLY A 170 -3.35 9.99 -2.28
CA GLY A 170 -1.99 9.99 -1.75
C GLY A 170 -1.34 11.37 -1.81
N GLY A 171 -0.04 11.40 -1.55
CA GLY A 171 0.76 12.62 -1.55
C GLY A 171 0.61 13.46 -0.27
N PRO A 172 1.20 14.68 -0.23
CA PRO A 172 1.26 15.49 0.97
C PRO A 172 -0.12 15.84 1.52
N GLU A 173 -0.24 15.81 2.84
CA GLU A 173 -1.47 16.22 3.52
C GLU A 173 -1.48 17.71 3.86
N ILE A 174 -0.29 18.25 4.22
CA ILE A 174 -0.14 19.65 4.60
C ILE A 174 -0.46 20.55 3.41
N GLY A 175 -1.45 21.42 3.56
CA GLY A 175 -1.90 22.32 2.49
C GLY A 175 -2.81 21.68 1.44
N VAL A 176 -3.18 20.40 1.61
CA VAL A 176 -4.04 19.64 0.69
C VAL A 176 -5.26 19.10 1.46
N PRO A 177 -6.26 19.95 1.75
CA PRO A 177 -7.42 19.57 2.54
C PRO A 177 -8.26 18.48 1.84
N ARG A 178 -8.60 17.42 2.57
CA ARG A 178 -9.33 16.25 2.05
C ARG A 178 -10.72 16.58 1.48
N PRO A 179 -11.52 17.49 2.07
CA PRO A 179 -12.88 17.79 1.57
C PRO A 179 -12.96 18.27 0.12
N GLN A 180 -11.90 18.89 -0.42
CA GLN A 180 -11.89 19.34 -1.83
C GLN A 180 -12.04 18.20 -2.84
N PHE A 181 -11.69 16.97 -2.46
CA PHE A 181 -11.77 15.79 -3.31
C PHE A 181 -13.11 15.06 -3.25
N LYS A 182 -14.03 15.51 -2.39
CA LYS A 182 -15.35 14.90 -2.19
C LYS A 182 -16.09 14.55 -3.48
N PRO A 183 -16.22 15.43 -4.50
CA PRO A 183 -16.96 15.11 -5.71
C PRO A 183 -16.42 13.89 -6.46
N TYR A 184 -15.11 13.67 -6.42
CA TYR A 184 -14.45 12.57 -7.11
C TYR A 184 -14.61 11.25 -6.35
N PHE A 185 -14.54 11.29 -5.02
CA PHE A 185 -14.85 10.14 -4.17
C PHE A 185 -16.33 9.77 -4.25
N ASP A 186 -17.25 10.73 -4.28
CA ASP A 186 -18.67 10.47 -4.46
C ASP A 186 -18.93 9.77 -5.81
N ALA A 187 -18.27 10.20 -6.90
CA ALA A 187 -18.38 9.56 -8.21
C ALA A 187 -17.83 8.13 -8.21
N ALA A 188 -16.64 7.91 -7.63
CA ALA A 188 -16.03 6.59 -7.52
C ALA A 188 -16.89 5.63 -6.68
N ARG A 189 -17.40 6.10 -5.53
CA ARG A 189 -18.31 5.32 -4.66
C ARG A 189 -19.64 5.01 -5.34
N ALA A 190 -20.22 5.95 -6.09
CA ALA A 190 -21.41 5.72 -6.88
C ALA A 190 -21.18 4.65 -7.97
N ALA A 191 -19.97 4.54 -8.49
CA ALA A 191 -19.56 3.48 -9.40
C ALA A 191 -19.25 2.15 -8.68
N GLY A 192 -19.37 2.08 -7.35
CA GLY A 192 -19.17 0.88 -6.54
C GLY A 192 -17.71 0.61 -6.14
N LEU A 193 -16.85 1.64 -6.18
CA LEU A 193 -15.50 1.56 -5.64
C LEU A 193 -15.50 1.90 -4.13
N ARG A 194 -14.58 1.30 -3.40
CA ARG A 194 -14.35 1.56 -1.99
C ARG A 194 -13.47 2.79 -1.81
N SER A 195 -13.62 3.50 -0.69
CA SER A 195 -12.85 4.71 -0.38
C SER A 195 -11.70 4.39 0.57
N VAL A 196 -10.46 4.66 0.15
CA VAL A 196 -9.23 4.37 0.93
C VAL A 196 -8.24 5.55 0.79
N PRO A 197 -8.53 6.71 1.38
CA PRO A 197 -7.61 7.85 1.35
C PRO A 197 -6.51 7.72 2.41
N HIS A 198 -5.32 8.27 2.13
CA HIS A 198 -4.31 8.58 3.16
C HIS A 198 -4.83 9.73 4.02
N ALA A 199 -4.76 9.59 5.33
CA ALA A 199 -5.14 10.63 6.27
C ALA A 199 -4.46 10.46 7.64
N GLY A 200 -4.06 11.58 8.25
CA GLY A 200 -3.48 11.60 9.58
C GLY A 200 -2.10 10.96 9.68
N GLU A 201 -1.34 10.94 8.59
CA GLU A 201 0.07 10.57 8.60
C GLU A 201 0.93 11.75 9.07
N THR A 202 0.85 12.87 8.37
CA THR A 202 1.66 14.08 8.62
C THR A 202 0.86 15.25 9.16
N THR A 203 -0.46 15.08 9.32
CA THR A 203 -1.41 16.03 9.89
C THR A 203 -2.11 15.45 11.12
N GLY A 204 -3.01 16.21 11.74
CA GLY A 204 -3.74 15.78 12.93
C GLY A 204 -4.96 14.90 12.64
N PRO A 205 -5.68 14.48 13.69
CA PRO A 205 -6.85 13.61 13.59
C PRO A 205 -8.02 14.24 12.81
N GLU A 206 -8.04 15.56 12.68
CA GLU A 206 -9.04 16.27 11.87
C GLU A 206 -9.04 15.82 10.41
N THR A 207 -7.87 15.48 9.86
CA THR A 207 -7.74 14.96 8.48
C THR A 207 -8.37 13.57 8.34
N ILE A 208 -8.28 12.75 9.38
CA ILE A 208 -8.94 11.43 9.42
C ILE A 208 -10.47 11.62 9.49
N TRP A 209 -10.94 12.56 10.33
CA TRP A 209 -12.35 12.90 10.37
C TRP A 209 -12.89 13.40 9.03
N ASP A 210 -12.14 14.23 8.32
CA ASP A 210 -12.49 14.69 6.97
C ASP A 210 -12.54 13.51 5.99
N ALA A 211 -11.59 12.60 6.04
CA ALA A 211 -11.59 11.40 5.20
C ALA A 211 -12.84 10.53 5.45
N ILE A 212 -13.26 10.36 6.71
CA ILE A 212 -14.44 9.61 7.08
C ILE A 212 -15.71 10.33 6.63
N ARG A 213 -15.87 11.60 6.97
CA ARG A 213 -17.12 12.36 6.83
C ARG A 213 -17.36 12.84 5.40
N GLU A 214 -16.30 13.26 4.72
CA GLU A 214 -16.39 13.89 3.40
C GLU A 214 -16.06 12.91 2.27
N LEU A 215 -15.07 12.03 2.46
CA LEU A 215 -14.66 11.07 1.43
C LEU A 215 -15.32 9.71 1.62
N GLY A 216 -15.99 9.47 2.76
CA GLY A 216 -16.66 8.22 3.09
C GLY A 216 -15.69 7.05 3.21
N ALA A 217 -14.55 7.28 3.84
CA ALA A 217 -13.50 6.30 3.97
C ALA A 217 -13.96 5.01 4.65
N GLU A 218 -13.66 3.88 4.05
CA GLU A 218 -13.90 2.54 4.58
C GLU A 218 -12.64 1.96 5.23
N ARG A 219 -11.46 2.45 4.83
CA ARG A 219 -10.16 2.27 5.47
C ARG A 219 -9.39 3.58 5.36
N ILE A 220 -8.39 3.73 6.21
CA ILE A 220 -7.52 4.92 6.25
C ILE A 220 -6.08 4.48 6.06
N GLY A 221 -5.41 5.03 5.05
CA GLY A 221 -3.96 4.90 4.91
C GLY A 221 -3.25 5.61 6.07
N HIS A 222 -2.34 4.91 6.75
CA HIS A 222 -1.59 5.29 7.95
C HIS A 222 -2.45 5.56 9.19
N GLY A 223 -3.04 6.75 9.31
CA GLY A 223 -3.86 7.12 10.46
C GLY A 223 -3.08 7.30 11.77
N THR A 224 -1.77 7.59 11.71
CA THR A 224 -0.87 7.64 12.88
C THR A 224 -1.32 8.66 13.95
N SER A 225 -1.96 9.77 13.54
CA SER A 225 -2.47 10.80 14.46
C SER A 225 -3.78 10.44 15.16
N ALA A 226 -4.41 9.29 14.84
CA ALA A 226 -5.69 8.89 15.43
C ALA A 226 -5.64 8.81 16.96
N THR A 227 -4.49 8.45 17.54
CA THR A 227 -4.31 8.37 19.01
C THR A 227 -4.35 9.71 19.73
N GLN A 228 -4.28 10.82 18.99
CA GLN A 228 -4.41 12.17 19.56
C GLN A 228 -5.87 12.55 19.85
N ASP A 229 -6.84 11.75 19.37
CA ASP A 229 -8.27 11.97 19.56
C ASP A 229 -8.96 10.67 20.05
N PRO A 230 -9.29 10.56 21.35
CA PRO A 230 -9.96 9.37 21.89
C PRO A 230 -11.36 9.12 21.30
N GLU A 231 -12.07 10.15 20.84
CA GLU A 231 -13.39 10.00 20.20
C GLU A 231 -13.21 9.35 18.81
N LEU A 232 -12.17 9.75 18.09
CA LEU A 232 -11.82 9.15 16.81
C LEU A 232 -11.43 7.68 16.98
N LEU A 233 -10.58 7.33 17.95
CA LEU A 233 -10.22 5.93 18.21
C LEU A 233 -11.45 5.07 18.52
N ALA A 234 -12.36 5.58 19.37
CA ALA A 234 -13.60 4.88 19.71
C ALA A 234 -14.48 4.70 18.45
N TYR A 235 -14.59 5.73 17.61
CA TYR A 235 -15.35 5.70 16.37
C TYR A 235 -14.78 4.68 15.37
N LEU A 236 -13.46 4.69 15.16
CA LEU A 236 -12.78 3.73 14.27
C LEU A 236 -12.99 2.28 14.71
N ALA A 237 -12.88 2.04 16.04
CA ALA A 237 -13.11 0.71 16.61
C ALA A 237 -14.57 0.25 16.46
N GLU A 238 -15.54 1.10 16.80
CA GLU A 238 -16.98 0.81 16.73
C GLU A 238 -17.43 0.51 15.29
N HIS A 239 -16.97 1.34 14.33
CA HIS A 239 -17.36 1.22 12.93
C HIS A 239 -16.45 0.28 12.11
N ARG A 240 -15.44 -0.32 12.75
CA ARG A 240 -14.47 -1.22 12.15
C ARG A 240 -13.78 -0.65 10.91
N ILE A 241 -13.50 0.67 10.95
CA ILE A 241 -12.69 1.34 9.93
C ILE A 241 -11.22 1.01 10.22
N ALA A 242 -10.60 0.24 9.34
CA ALA A 242 -9.23 -0.20 9.54
C ALA A 242 -8.22 0.94 9.29
N LEU A 243 -7.14 0.95 10.09
CA LEU A 243 -5.95 1.75 9.84
C LEU A 243 -4.88 0.87 9.18
N GLU A 244 -4.36 1.34 8.04
CA GLU A 244 -3.32 0.67 7.26
C GLU A 244 -1.94 1.18 7.68
N VAL A 245 -1.41 0.62 8.75
CA VAL A 245 -0.19 1.11 9.41
C VAL A 245 1.05 0.61 8.68
N CYS A 246 2.01 1.51 8.44
CA CYS A 246 3.27 1.26 7.76
C CYS A 246 4.46 1.71 8.63
N PRO A 247 4.88 0.90 9.64
CA PRO A 247 5.77 1.36 10.69
C PRO A 247 7.12 1.91 10.19
N THR A 248 7.78 1.23 9.27
CA THR A 248 9.08 1.69 8.74
C THR A 248 8.93 2.96 7.91
N SER A 249 7.88 3.04 7.08
CA SER A 249 7.56 4.25 6.31
C SER A 249 7.32 5.43 7.23
N ASN A 250 6.54 5.26 8.30
CA ASN A 250 6.22 6.35 9.23
C ASN A 250 7.47 6.92 9.94
N ILE A 251 8.54 6.11 10.08
CA ILE A 251 9.85 6.61 10.54
C ILE A 251 10.59 7.33 9.40
N ALA A 252 10.60 6.77 8.21
CA ALA A 252 11.30 7.34 7.06
C ALA A 252 10.71 8.69 6.64
N THR A 253 9.38 8.83 6.67
CA THR A 253 8.65 10.08 6.38
C THR A 253 8.66 11.06 7.55
N ARG A 254 9.16 10.64 8.72
CA ARG A 254 9.14 11.39 9.98
C ARG A 254 7.74 11.71 10.52
N ALA A 255 6.74 10.98 10.08
CA ALA A 255 5.42 10.99 10.70
C ALA A 255 5.49 10.53 12.16
N VAL A 256 6.39 9.59 12.43
CA VAL A 256 6.77 9.14 13.77
C VAL A 256 8.28 9.34 13.95
N THR A 257 8.71 9.91 15.08
CA THR A 257 10.12 10.28 15.30
C THR A 257 10.97 9.14 15.84
N ASP A 258 10.36 8.16 16.48
CA ASP A 258 11.03 7.01 17.09
C ASP A 258 10.09 5.80 17.00
N LEU A 259 10.62 4.68 16.55
CA LEU A 259 9.85 3.46 16.37
C LEU A 259 9.26 2.94 17.69
N ASP A 260 9.96 3.10 18.80
CA ASP A 260 9.45 2.69 20.13
C ASP A 260 8.30 3.59 20.64
N LEU A 261 8.11 4.77 20.02
CA LEU A 261 6.99 5.68 20.27
C LEU A 261 5.86 5.53 19.23
N HIS A 262 5.94 4.51 18.36
CA HIS A 262 4.93 4.32 17.32
C HIS A 262 3.55 4.05 17.93
N PRO A 263 2.49 4.78 17.52
CA PRO A 263 1.17 4.75 18.16
C PRO A 263 0.38 3.44 17.95
N VAL A 264 0.89 2.49 17.15
CA VAL A 264 0.20 1.23 16.83
C VAL A 264 -0.27 0.45 18.05
N LYS A 265 0.50 0.48 19.14
CA LYS A 265 0.14 -0.20 20.40
C LYS A 265 -1.13 0.39 21.03
N GLU A 266 -1.25 1.71 21.00
CA GLU A 266 -2.42 2.42 21.52
C GLU A 266 -3.65 2.17 20.63
N MET A 267 -3.48 2.16 19.31
CA MET A 267 -4.55 1.82 18.36
C MET A 267 -5.11 0.43 18.62
N VAL A 268 -4.24 -0.57 18.75
CA VAL A 268 -4.64 -1.96 19.04
C VAL A 268 -5.30 -2.06 20.41
N ALA A 269 -4.75 -1.39 21.44
CA ALA A 269 -5.33 -1.37 22.79
C ALA A 269 -6.73 -0.72 22.83
N ALA A 270 -7.00 0.26 21.96
CA ALA A 270 -8.30 0.88 21.78
C ALA A 270 -9.30 0.00 20.98
N GLY A 271 -8.88 -1.14 20.47
CA GLY A 271 -9.72 -2.05 19.69
C GLY A 271 -9.87 -1.67 18.21
N VAL A 272 -9.06 -0.75 17.71
CA VAL A 272 -9.05 -0.38 16.28
C VAL A 272 -8.54 -1.57 15.46
N LEU A 273 -9.19 -1.83 14.33
CA LEU A 273 -8.71 -2.82 13.38
C LEU A 273 -7.46 -2.27 12.68
N VAL A 274 -6.30 -2.83 13.01
CA VAL A 274 -5.01 -2.45 12.42
C VAL A 274 -4.54 -3.52 11.46
N THR A 275 -4.05 -3.09 10.30
CA THR A 275 -3.30 -3.91 9.34
C THR A 275 -1.87 -3.41 9.24
N ILE A 276 -0.92 -4.31 8.99
CA ILE A 276 0.49 -3.99 8.82
C ILE A 276 0.83 -4.08 7.34
N ASN A 277 1.47 -3.04 6.84
CA ASN A 277 1.76 -2.84 5.42
C ASN A 277 3.14 -2.20 5.24
N SER A 278 3.63 -2.12 4.01
CA SER A 278 5.02 -1.72 3.74
C SER A 278 5.19 -0.38 3.00
N ASP A 279 4.13 0.14 2.37
CA ASP A 279 4.10 1.44 1.66
C ASP A 279 5.00 1.46 0.40
N ASP A 280 6.21 1.98 0.48
CA ASP A 280 7.24 1.97 -0.58
C ASP A 280 8.44 1.11 -0.16
N PRO A 281 8.27 -0.22 0.00
CA PRO A 281 9.16 -1.06 0.80
C PRO A 281 10.63 -1.02 0.38
N PRO A 282 11.04 -1.20 -0.89
CA PRO A 282 12.45 -1.17 -1.24
C PRO A 282 13.10 0.20 -1.03
N MET A 283 12.34 1.28 -1.15
CA MET A 283 12.83 2.63 -0.96
C MET A 283 13.09 2.94 0.51
N PHE A 284 12.36 2.29 1.42
CA PHE A 284 12.57 2.42 2.86
C PHE A 284 13.43 1.30 3.46
N GLY A 285 14.06 0.47 2.62
CA GLY A 285 14.91 -0.64 3.05
C GLY A 285 14.14 -1.71 3.83
N SER A 286 12.88 -1.91 3.49
CA SER A 286 11.95 -2.83 4.16
C SER A 286 11.28 -3.78 3.16
N ASP A 287 10.49 -4.68 3.68
CA ASP A 287 9.51 -5.52 3.01
C ASP A 287 8.42 -5.93 4.01
N LEU A 288 7.34 -6.55 3.56
CA LEU A 288 6.25 -6.92 4.46
C LEU A 288 6.68 -7.90 5.56
N ASN A 289 7.64 -8.78 5.30
CA ASN A 289 8.18 -9.67 6.33
C ASN A 289 8.88 -8.87 7.44
N ASN A 290 9.65 -7.85 7.06
CA ASN A 290 10.28 -6.94 8.02
C ASN A 290 9.23 -6.14 8.81
N GLU A 291 8.19 -5.63 8.16
CA GLU A 291 7.12 -4.91 8.84
C GLU A 291 6.40 -5.80 9.87
N TYR A 292 6.19 -7.08 9.57
CA TYR A 292 5.64 -8.05 10.54
C TYR A 292 6.62 -8.30 11.70
N ALA A 293 7.93 -8.35 11.46
CA ALA A 293 8.93 -8.47 12.52
C ALA A 293 8.96 -7.22 13.42
N VAL A 294 8.85 -6.03 12.81
CA VAL A 294 8.72 -4.76 13.53
C VAL A 294 7.45 -4.75 14.38
N ALA A 295 6.31 -5.14 13.82
CA ALA A 295 5.04 -5.21 14.53
C ALA A 295 5.09 -6.21 15.69
N ALA A 296 5.73 -7.38 15.50
CA ALA A 296 5.94 -8.35 16.57
C ALA A 296 6.68 -7.74 17.76
N ARG A 297 7.71 -6.94 17.50
CA ARG A 297 8.47 -6.23 18.55
C ARG A 297 7.61 -5.15 19.22
N LEU A 298 6.91 -4.32 18.46
CA LEU A 298 6.13 -3.19 18.99
C LEU A 298 4.94 -3.65 19.83
N LEU A 299 4.32 -4.77 19.46
CA LEU A 299 3.10 -5.27 20.07
C LEU A 299 3.34 -6.46 21.00
N ASP A 300 4.61 -6.91 21.16
CA ASP A 300 5.00 -8.08 21.95
C ASP A 300 4.23 -9.35 21.52
N LEU A 301 4.24 -9.62 20.19
CA LEU A 301 3.49 -10.73 19.59
C LEU A 301 4.35 -12.01 19.49
N ASP A 302 3.69 -13.12 19.71
CA ASP A 302 4.12 -14.47 19.33
C ASP A 302 3.58 -14.83 17.92
N GLU A 303 3.77 -16.08 17.52
CA GLU A 303 3.28 -16.64 16.25
C GLU A 303 1.75 -16.53 16.12
N ARG A 304 1.01 -16.68 17.23
CA ARG A 304 -0.45 -16.55 17.23
C ARG A 304 -0.88 -15.10 17.05
N GLY A 305 -0.18 -14.17 17.67
CA GLY A 305 -0.40 -12.75 17.50
C GLY A 305 -0.13 -12.30 16.07
N LEU A 306 0.96 -12.77 15.45
CA LEU A 306 1.28 -12.52 14.05
C LEU A 306 0.24 -13.10 13.08
N ALA A 307 -0.22 -14.32 13.34
CA ALA A 307 -1.31 -14.92 12.58
C ALA A 307 -2.62 -14.11 12.70
N GLN A 308 -2.89 -13.53 13.87
CA GLN A 308 -4.04 -12.65 14.05
C GLN A 308 -3.89 -11.35 13.25
N LEU A 309 -2.70 -10.74 13.21
CA LEU A 309 -2.45 -9.57 12.34
C LEU A 309 -2.67 -9.90 10.85
N ALA A 310 -2.20 -11.07 10.40
CA ALA A 310 -2.46 -11.52 9.03
C ALA A 310 -3.96 -11.69 8.75
N LYS A 311 -4.72 -12.23 9.69
CA LYS A 311 -6.18 -12.34 9.58
C LYS A 311 -6.89 -10.98 9.62
N ASN A 312 -6.38 -10.01 10.37
CA ASN A 312 -6.91 -8.64 10.35
C ASN A 312 -6.80 -8.02 8.96
N ALA A 313 -5.66 -8.22 8.26
CA ALA A 313 -5.50 -7.76 6.88
C ALA A 313 -6.49 -8.45 5.93
N VAL A 314 -6.73 -9.76 6.10
CA VAL A 314 -7.76 -10.48 5.33
C VAL A 314 -9.16 -9.92 5.62
N GLU A 315 -9.48 -9.66 6.88
CA GLU A 315 -10.77 -9.08 7.28
C GLU A 315 -10.98 -7.70 6.64
N ALA A 316 -9.98 -6.83 6.72
CA ALA A 316 -10.03 -5.48 6.17
C ALA A 316 -10.01 -5.43 4.63
N SER A 317 -9.53 -6.48 3.96
CA SER A 317 -9.40 -6.55 2.50
C SER A 317 -10.74 -6.45 1.77
N PHE A 318 -10.69 -6.15 0.47
CA PHE A 318 -11.87 -6.18 -0.41
C PHE A 318 -12.03 -7.51 -1.16
N LEU A 319 -11.41 -8.57 -0.66
CA LEU A 319 -11.73 -9.94 -1.08
C LEU A 319 -13.22 -10.24 -0.86
N ASP A 320 -13.78 -11.06 -1.72
CA ASP A 320 -15.10 -11.61 -1.50
C ASP A 320 -15.11 -12.57 -0.28
N PRO A 321 -16.29 -12.90 0.27
CA PRO A 321 -16.38 -13.74 1.46
C PRO A 321 -15.70 -15.11 1.29
N ALA A 322 -15.72 -15.69 0.10
CA ALA A 322 -15.09 -16.99 -0.17
C ALA A 322 -13.56 -16.86 -0.18
N GLY A 323 -13.01 -15.80 -0.78
CA GLY A 323 -11.59 -15.48 -0.76
C GLY A 323 -11.07 -15.21 0.65
N LYS A 324 -11.82 -14.44 1.46
CA LYS A 324 -11.49 -14.21 2.87
C LYS A 324 -11.45 -15.52 3.67
N ALA A 325 -12.48 -16.35 3.52
CA ALA A 325 -12.54 -17.64 4.21
C ALA A 325 -11.39 -18.56 3.82
N LYS A 326 -11.05 -18.62 2.51
CA LYS A 326 -9.94 -19.43 1.99
C LYS A 326 -8.59 -18.98 2.57
N LEU A 327 -8.29 -17.69 2.52
CA LEU A 327 -7.00 -17.17 2.99
C LEU A 327 -6.88 -17.27 4.52
N THR A 328 -7.98 -17.02 5.26
CA THR A 328 -8.02 -17.24 6.72
C THR A 328 -7.73 -18.70 7.06
N ALA A 329 -8.33 -19.66 6.36
CA ALA A 329 -8.08 -21.09 6.58
C ALA A 329 -6.62 -21.48 6.26
N GLU A 330 -5.99 -20.88 5.24
CA GLU A 330 -4.57 -21.08 4.92
C GLU A 330 -3.68 -20.58 6.06
N ILE A 331 -3.95 -19.40 6.62
CA ILE A 331 -3.25 -18.85 7.78
C ILE A 331 -3.40 -19.76 9.00
N ASP A 332 -4.61 -20.20 9.31
CA ASP A 332 -4.88 -21.06 10.47
C ASP A 332 -4.19 -22.43 10.33
N THR A 333 -4.21 -23.02 9.14
CA THR A 333 -3.54 -24.30 8.85
C THR A 333 -2.04 -24.16 9.05
N TYR A 334 -1.41 -23.16 8.42
CA TYR A 334 0.02 -22.89 8.56
C TYR A 334 0.42 -22.69 10.02
N THR A 335 -0.33 -21.88 10.76
CA THR A 335 -0.06 -21.59 12.17
C THR A 335 -0.15 -22.85 13.02
N THR A 336 -1.17 -23.68 12.79
CA THR A 336 -1.38 -24.95 13.53
C THR A 336 -0.24 -25.92 13.28
N GLU A 337 0.15 -26.10 12.03
CA GLU A 337 1.25 -26.99 11.64
C GLU A 337 2.60 -26.50 12.18
N TRP A 338 2.81 -25.19 12.20
CA TRP A 338 4.02 -24.58 12.77
C TRP A 338 4.15 -24.85 14.26
N LEU A 339 3.09 -24.62 15.03
CA LEU A 339 3.07 -24.79 16.48
C LEU A 339 3.08 -26.27 16.94
N ALA A 340 2.87 -27.19 16.02
CA ALA A 340 2.93 -28.65 16.29
C ALA A 340 4.35 -29.24 16.10
N ARG A 341 5.32 -28.45 15.60
CA ARG A 341 6.73 -28.87 15.41
C ARG A 341 7.53 -28.80 16.69
#